data_002039522b5e2454b49e891802613be7
#
_entry.id   002039522b5e2454b49e891802613be7
#
_cell.length_a   1.000
_cell.length_b   1.000
_cell.length_c   1.000
_cell.angle_alpha   90.00
_cell.angle_beta   90.00
_cell.angle_gamma   90.00
#
_symmetry.space_group_name_H-M   'P 1'
#
loop_
_entity.id
_entity.type
_entity.pdbx_description
1 polymer ?
#
loop_
_entity_poly.entity_id
_entity_poly.type
_entity_poly.pdbx_seq_one_letter_code
_entity_poly.pdbx_strand_id
1 'polypeptide(L)'
;RFVTVTGDAYRTGEIPNDETAMTTLLDSLMKRNKQVQNTQLRHHSYLDDDAVIAHAEEASNGDKFKKLYAGDWEELYDSQSDADMALLSILAFWCGCDEEQMDRIFRTSGLMRDKWDRRQAGTTYGAISIRNTVNTCAAVYVPVNAQDIVDEEFTNLDPESKSPEFQPDITKLTLSLDEMAPHTNPRYGRDEIGMGNMFADFFKPIARYNSERGIWYVYDGKVWQPDTENLKVAELAKLLADKLYVFALTITEEDARKRFIDRVRKLQLRKHRETMLKDAKSVFPLSMKHYDRDIYLFNCQNGTLDLRTMEFREHRPDDYLTKVSPVIYDPKADCPRWRTFITEIMQGDKARADYLQKAIGYALTGDTRMECLFILYGP
;
A
#
# COMPACT_ATOMS: atom_id res chain seq x y z
N ARG A 1 -9.17 25.57 8.60
CA ARG A 1 -8.53 26.86 8.99
C ARG A 1 -7.26 27.00 8.18
N PHE A 2 -7.15 28.06 7.40
CA PHE A 2 -5.93 28.40 6.67
C PHE A 2 -5.05 29.24 7.60
N VAL A 3 -3.80 28.84 7.77
CA VAL A 3 -2.80 29.62 8.51
C VAL A 3 -1.81 30.17 7.51
N THR A 4 -1.79 31.51 7.35
CA THR A 4 -0.83 32.19 6.49
C THR A 4 0.49 32.34 7.26
N VAL A 5 1.58 31.83 6.70
CA VAL A 5 2.88 31.67 7.39
C VAL A 5 3.73 32.94 7.41
N THR A 6 3.23 34.09 6.99
CA THR A 6 4.01 35.34 6.93
C THR A 6 4.14 36.08 8.26
N GLY A 7 3.30 35.77 9.27
CA GLY A 7 3.29 36.50 10.55
C GLY A 7 2.85 37.97 10.45
N ASP A 8 2.71 38.50 9.24
CA ASP A 8 2.22 39.85 9.00
C ASP A 8 0.70 39.81 8.83
N ALA A 9 -0.04 40.38 9.74
CA ALA A 9 -1.46 40.59 9.57
C ALA A 9 -1.69 41.65 8.49
N TYR A 10 -2.00 41.21 7.26
CA TYR A 10 -2.27 42.10 6.15
C TYR A 10 -3.54 42.93 6.36
N ARG A 11 -4.49 42.45 7.15
CA ARG A 11 -5.68 43.16 7.67
C ARG A 11 -6.17 42.53 8.96
N THR A 12 -6.47 43.37 9.95
CA THR A 12 -7.31 43.00 11.11
C THR A 12 -8.77 43.24 10.74
N GLY A 13 -9.56 42.20 10.55
CA GLY A 13 -10.96 42.28 10.23
C GLY A 13 -11.60 40.89 10.08
N GLU A 14 -12.92 40.82 10.05
CA GLU A 14 -13.64 39.59 9.74
C GLU A 14 -13.28 39.10 8.33
N ILE A 15 -13.04 37.79 8.19
CA ILE A 15 -12.85 37.15 6.88
C ILE A 15 -14.19 37.22 6.15
N PRO A 16 -14.29 37.95 5.02
CA PRO A 16 -15.53 38.02 4.28
C PRO A 16 -15.88 36.61 3.76
N ASN A 17 -17.12 36.22 3.94
CA ASN A 17 -17.67 35.00 3.41
C ASN A 17 -18.01 35.22 1.92
N ASP A 18 -16.99 35.36 1.08
CA ASP A 18 -17.14 35.63 -0.35
C ASP A 18 -16.78 34.39 -1.17
N GLU A 19 -17.81 33.57 -1.42
CA GLU A 19 -17.68 32.37 -2.27
C GLU A 19 -17.23 32.72 -3.69
N THR A 20 -17.54 33.93 -4.20
CA THR A 20 -17.21 34.36 -5.54
C THR A 20 -15.73 34.66 -5.67
N ALA A 21 -15.13 35.31 -4.66
CA ALA A 21 -13.69 35.58 -4.62
C ALA A 21 -12.89 34.29 -4.50
N MET A 22 -13.36 33.33 -3.67
CA MET A 22 -12.72 32.01 -3.52
C MET A 22 -12.81 31.21 -4.83
N THR A 23 -13.99 31.21 -5.48
CA THR A 23 -14.18 30.50 -6.75
C THR A 23 -13.33 31.11 -7.86
N THR A 24 -13.22 32.44 -7.93
CA THR A 24 -12.37 33.14 -8.90
C THR A 24 -10.88 32.84 -8.66
N LEU A 25 -10.46 32.75 -7.41
CA LEU A 25 -9.08 32.41 -7.03
C LEU A 25 -8.75 30.94 -7.36
N LEU A 26 -9.67 30.02 -7.07
CA LEU A 26 -9.56 28.63 -7.46
C LEU A 26 -9.54 28.47 -8.98
N ASP A 27 -10.39 29.22 -9.70
CA ASP A 27 -10.47 29.19 -11.15
C ASP A 27 -9.23 29.78 -11.83
N SER A 28 -8.63 30.83 -11.26
CA SER A 28 -7.47 31.48 -11.84
C SER A 28 -6.13 30.81 -11.50
N LEU A 29 -6.01 30.27 -10.27
CA LEU A 29 -4.74 29.71 -9.79
C LEU A 29 -4.69 28.18 -9.81
N MET A 30 -5.85 27.49 -9.70
CA MET A 30 -5.92 26.02 -9.63
C MET A 30 -6.50 25.37 -10.88
N LYS A 31 -7.06 26.11 -11.83
CA LYS A 31 -7.29 25.53 -13.16
C LYS A 31 -5.91 25.28 -13.79
N ARG A 32 -5.37 24.07 -13.52
CA ARG A 32 -4.34 23.53 -14.38
C ARG A 32 -4.88 23.59 -15.81
N ASN A 33 -4.20 24.34 -16.68
CA ASN A 33 -4.38 24.15 -18.10
C ASN A 33 -4.32 22.65 -18.38
N LYS A 34 -5.42 22.08 -18.86
CA LYS A 34 -5.47 20.71 -19.36
C LYS A 34 -4.73 20.61 -20.69
N GLN A 35 -3.48 21.02 -20.72
CA GLN A 35 -2.48 20.41 -21.54
C GLN A 35 -1.69 19.49 -20.60
N VAL A 36 -2.26 18.33 -20.33
CA VAL A 36 -1.52 17.16 -19.93
C VAL A 36 -0.58 16.89 -21.11
N GLN A 37 0.64 17.41 -21.03
CA GLN A 37 1.72 16.81 -21.76
C GLN A 37 1.85 15.42 -21.13
N ASN A 38 1.34 14.45 -21.87
CA ASN A 38 1.36 13.04 -21.55
C ASN A 38 2.81 12.57 -21.65
N THR A 39 3.61 12.89 -20.62
CA THR A 39 4.97 12.41 -20.48
C THR A 39 4.87 11.07 -19.79
N GLN A 40 4.75 10.00 -20.64
CA GLN A 40 5.01 8.61 -20.28
C GLN A 40 4.05 7.97 -19.25
N LEU A 41 2.77 7.86 -19.56
CA LEU A 41 2.04 6.65 -19.19
C LEU A 41 2.66 5.53 -20.06
N ARG A 42 3.43 4.64 -19.45
CA ARG A 42 3.96 3.47 -20.13
C ARG A 42 2.77 2.65 -20.58
N HIS A 43 2.63 2.43 -21.87
CA HIS A 43 1.65 1.54 -22.48
C HIS A 43 1.97 0.09 -22.08
N HIS A 44 1.58 -0.30 -20.88
CA HIS A 44 1.80 -1.65 -20.38
C HIS A 44 0.59 -2.10 -19.57
N SER A 45 0.00 -3.20 -20.02
CA SER A 45 -1.07 -3.85 -19.26
C SER A 45 -0.49 -4.75 -18.18
N TYR A 46 -1.03 -4.64 -16.97
CA TYR A 46 -0.71 -5.52 -15.83
C TYR A 46 -1.63 -6.77 -15.78
N LEU A 47 -2.67 -6.81 -16.61
CA LEU A 47 -3.70 -7.83 -16.60
C LEU A 47 -3.75 -8.51 -17.97
N ASP A 48 -4.06 -9.81 -18.03
CA ASP A 48 -4.44 -10.48 -19.26
C ASP A 48 -5.88 -10.10 -19.67
N ASP A 49 -6.29 -10.50 -20.89
CA ASP A 49 -7.57 -10.09 -21.46
C ASP A 49 -8.76 -10.55 -20.61
N ASP A 50 -8.72 -11.76 -20.04
CA ASP A 50 -9.78 -12.32 -19.20
C ASP A 50 -9.85 -11.59 -17.84
N ALA A 51 -8.71 -11.26 -17.25
CA ALA A 51 -8.64 -10.50 -16.01
C ALA A 51 -9.14 -9.06 -16.20
N VAL A 52 -8.83 -8.40 -17.34
CA VAL A 52 -9.37 -7.08 -17.67
C VAL A 52 -10.90 -7.10 -17.70
N ILE A 53 -11.48 -8.11 -18.37
CA ILE A 53 -12.94 -8.24 -18.46
C ILE A 53 -13.54 -8.47 -17.07
N ALA A 54 -12.99 -9.40 -16.28
CA ALA A 54 -13.47 -9.71 -14.93
C ALA A 54 -13.45 -8.50 -14.00
N HIS A 55 -12.33 -7.76 -13.97
CA HIS A 55 -12.21 -6.55 -13.17
C HIS A 55 -13.15 -5.43 -13.64
N ALA A 56 -13.33 -5.26 -14.95
CA ALA A 56 -14.25 -4.28 -15.48
C ALA A 56 -15.72 -4.61 -15.14
N GLU A 57 -16.08 -5.91 -15.06
CA GLU A 57 -17.41 -6.37 -14.66
C GLU A 57 -17.72 -6.19 -13.18
N GLU A 58 -16.70 -6.29 -12.31
CA GLU A 58 -16.82 -6.14 -10.85
C GLU A 58 -16.70 -4.69 -10.38
N ALA A 59 -16.28 -3.79 -11.24
CA ALA A 59 -16.11 -2.36 -10.92
C ALA A 59 -17.44 -1.67 -10.61
N SER A 60 -17.38 -0.50 -9.98
CA SER A 60 -18.56 0.33 -9.66
C SER A 60 -19.42 0.70 -10.88
N ASN A 61 -18.84 0.67 -12.07
CA ASN A 61 -19.48 0.86 -13.37
C ASN A 61 -19.64 -0.45 -14.17
N GLY A 62 -19.55 -1.60 -13.49
CA GLY A 62 -19.57 -2.93 -14.11
C GLY A 62 -20.86 -3.23 -14.87
N ASP A 63 -22.01 -2.80 -14.39
CA ASP A 63 -23.28 -2.98 -15.11
C ASP A 63 -23.30 -2.25 -16.46
N LYS A 64 -22.68 -1.07 -16.52
CA LYS A 64 -22.51 -0.31 -17.76
C LYS A 64 -21.54 -1.03 -18.69
N PHE A 65 -20.43 -1.55 -18.16
CA PHE A 65 -19.46 -2.34 -18.93
C PHE A 65 -20.11 -3.58 -19.55
N LYS A 66 -20.85 -4.38 -18.76
CA LYS A 66 -21.56 -5.59 -19.21
C LYS A 66 -22.51 -5.31 -20.38
N LYS A 67 -23.32 -4.26 -20.28
CA LYS A 67 -24.24 -3.84 -21.34
C LYS A 67 -23.47 -3.47 -22.61
N LEU A 68 -22.44 -2.63 -22.49
CA LEU A 68 -21.64 -2.21 -23.65
C LEU A 68 -20.88 -3.38 -24.28
N TYR A 69 -20.31 -4.25 -23.45
CA TYR A 69 -19.57 -5.42 -23.91
C TYR A 69 -20.46 -6.46 -24.61
N ALA A 70 -21.71 -6.61 -24.14
CA ALA A 70 -22.73 -7.44 -24.78
C ALA A 70 -23.28 -6.82 -26.09
N GLY A 71 -23.07 -5.52 -26.31
CA GLY A 71 -23.61 -4.79 -27.47
C GLY A 71 -24.96 -4.11 -27.21
N ASP A 72 -25.44 -4.08 -25.97
CA ASP A 72 -26.71 -3.49 -25.56
C ASP A 72 -26.53 -1.99 -25.24
N TRP A 73 -26.34 -1.18 -26.26
CA TRP A 73 -25.97 0.24 -26.11
C TRP A 73 -27.13 1.21 -26.28
N GLU A 74 -28.24 0.80 -26.93
CA GLU A 74 -29.34 1.67 -27.36
C GLU A 74 -30.05 2.41 -26.20
N GLU A 75 -30.07 1.80 -25.00
CA GLU A 75 -30.63 2.46 -23.80
C GLU A 75 -29.64 3.43 -23.14
N LEU A 76 -28.36 3.39 -23.50
CA LEU A 76 -27.31 4.13 -22.82
C LEU A 76 -26.77 5.31 -23.63
N TYR A 77 -26.87 5.23 -24.99
CA TYR A 77 -26.27 6.21 -25.90
C TYR A 77 -27.12 6.43 -27.15
N ASP A 78 -27.06 7.68 -27.66
CA ASP A 78 -27.80 8.08 -28.84
C ASP A 78 -27.18 7.53 -30.16
N SER A 79 -25.90 7.13 -30.11
CA SER A 79 -25.21 6.54 -31.24
C SER A 79 -24.27 5.41 -30.84
N GLN A 80 -24.15 4.42 -31.72
CA GLN A 80 -23.19 3.33 -31.51
C GLN A 80 -21.74 3.82 -31.49
N SER A 81 -21.42 4.96 -32.11
CA SER A 81 -20.07 5.54 -32.05
C SER A 81 -19.75 6.11 -30.67
N ASP A 82 -20.73 6.63 -29.95
CA ASP A 82 -20.58 7.07 -28.57
C ASP A 82 -20.41 5.88 -27.63
N ALA A 83 -21.14 4.79 -27.88
CA ALA A 83 -20.97 3.53 -27.18
C ALA A 83 -19.57 2.91 -27.39
N ASP A 84 -19.03 2.95 -28.63
CA ASP A 84 -17.66 2.53 -28.93
C ASP A 84 -16.66 3.31 -28.07
N MET A 85 -16.78 4.64 -28.02
CA MET A 85 -15.88 5.50 -27.24
C MET A 85 -16.03 5.27 -25.73
N ALA A 86 -17.22 4.97 -25.27
CA ALA A 86 -17.47 4.68 -23.85
C ALA A 86 -16.83 3.34 -23.43
N LEU A 87 -17.01 2.29 -24.23
CA LEU A 87 -16.32 1.00 -23.99
C LEU A 87 -14.81 1.17 -24.02
N LEU A 88 -14.27 1.85 -25.04
CA LEU A 88 -12.84 2.12 -25.15
C LEU A 88 -12.28 2.89 -23.95
N SER A 89 -13.05 3.85 -23.39
CA SER A 89 -12.62 4.60 -22.20
C SER A 89 -12.48 3.71 -20.96
N ILE A 90 -13.35 2.71 -20.80
CA ILE A 90 -13.24 1.72 -19.72
C ILE A 90 -12.04 0.81 -19.98
N LEU A 91 -11.88 0.32 -21.23
CA LEU A 91 -10.74 -0.52 -21.60
C LEU A 91 -9.41 0.21 -21.46
N ALA A 92 -9.32 1.51 -21.83
CA ALA A 92 -8.09 2.29 -21.67
C ALA A 92 -7.62 2.35 -20.21
N PHE A 93 -8.55 2.46 -19.26
CA PHE A 93 -8.23 2.41 -17.84
C PHE A 93 -7.67 1.04 -17.43
N TRP A 94 -8.35 -0.05 -17.74
CA TRP A 94 -7.97 -1.38 -17.29
C TRP A 94 -6.79 -1.98 -18.04
N CYS A 95 -6.65 -1.67 -19.34
CA CYS A 95 -5.52 -2.14 -20.19
C CYS A 95 -4.27 -1.25 -20.03
N GLY A 96 -4.24 -0.26 -19.14
CA GLY A 96 -3.07 0.61 -19.04
C GLY A 96 -2.75 1.39 -20.34
N CYS A 97 -3.76 1.71 -21.13
CA CYS A 97 -3.62 2.32 -22.46
C CYS A 97 -2.84 1.47 -23.49
N ASP A 98 -2.79 0.15 -23.32
CA ASP A 98 -2.23 -0.77 -24.31
C ASP A 98 -3.18 -0.87 -25.52
N GLU A 99 -2.79 -0.23 -26.63
CA GLU A 99 -3.61 -0.15 -27.85
C GLU A 99 -3.91 -1.53 -28.46
N GLU A 100 -2.96 -2.47 -28.40
CA GLU A 100 -3.12 -3.81 -28.96
C GLU A 100 -4.09 -4.64 -28.12
N GLN A 101 -3.99 -4.57 -26.80
CA GLN A 101 -4.91 -5.25 -25.91
C GLN A 101 -6.32 -4.67 -26.00
N MET A 102 -6.46 -3.35 -26.06
CA MET A 102 -7.75 -2.69 -26.26
C MET A 102 -8.42 -3.14 -27.56
N ASP A 103 -7.68 -3.25 -28.67
CA ASP A 103 -8.23 -3.72 -29.94
C ASP A 103 -8.67 -5.19 -29.84
N ARG A 104 -7.86 -6.07 -29.24
CA ARG A 104 -8.22 -7.48 -29.06
C ARG A 104 -9.52 -7.65 -28.27
N ILE A 105 -9.64 -6.96 -27.11
CA ILE A 105 -10.84 -7.07 -26.26
C ILE A 105 -12.04 -6.43 -26.94
N PHE A 106 -11.88 -5.29 -27.62
CA PHE A 106 -12.99 -4.66 -28.34
C PHE A 106 -13.55 -5.57 -29.43
N ARG A 107 -12.69 -6.31 -30.15
CA ARG A 107 -13.10 -7.26 -31.20
C ARG A 107 -13.93 -8.43 -30.69
N THR A 108 -13.85 -8.78 -29.41
CA THR A 108 -14.67 -9.82 -28.78
C THR A 108 -16.01 -9.29 -28.26
N SER A 109 -16.22 -7.97 -28.26
CA SER A 109 -17.46 -7.34 -27.78
C SER A 109 -18.57 -7.36 -28.82
N GLY A 110 -19.83 -7.26 -28.36
CA GLY A 110 -21.00 -7.12 -29.21
C GLY A 110 -21.07 -5.80 -29.99
N LEU A 111 -20.19 -4.83 -29.72
CA LEU A 111 -20.07 -3.59 -30.49
C LEU A 111 -19.23 -3.75 -31.76
N MET A 112 -18.52 -4.87 -31.92
CA MET A 112 -17.70 -5.13 -33.11
C MET A 112 -18.55 -5.14 -34.38
N ARG A 113 -18.10 -4.43 -35.41
CA ARG A 113 -18.76 -4.35 -36.73
C ARG A 113 -17.77 -3.98 -37.85
N ASP A 114 -18.15 -4.16 -39.12
CA ASP A 114 -17.32 -3.88 -40.28
C ASP A 114 -16.74 -2.46 -40.35
N LYS A 115 -17.41 -1.49 -39.70
CA LYS A 115 -16.89 -0.11 -39.56
C LYS A 115 -15.55 -0.07 -38.83
N TRP A 116 -15.27 -1.00 -37.92
CA TRP A 116 -14.04 -1.03 -37.14
C TRP A 116 -12.78 -1.10 -38.00
N ASP A 117 -12.82 -1.93 -39.02
CA ASP A 117 -11.71 -2.13 -39.95
C ASP A 117 -11.75 -1.22 -41.16
N ARG A 118 -12.74 -0.31 -41.24
CA ARG A 118 -12.86 0.62 -42.37
C ARG A 118 -11.69 1.60 -42.37
N ARG A 119 -11.01 1.70 -43.50
CA ARG A 119 -9.90 2.63 -43.68
C ARG A 119 -10.38 4.10 -43.65
N GLN A 120 -9.73 4.88 -42.86
CA GLN A 120 -9.94 6.33 -42.73
C GLN A 120 -8.62 7.03 -42.40
N ALA A 121 -8.26 8.08 -43.15
CA ALA A 121 -7.06 8.88 -42.91
C ALA A 121 -5.74 8.08 -42.79
N GLY A 122 -5.60 7.03 -43.66
CA GLY A 122 -4.38 6.20 -43.70
C GLY A 122 -4.31 5.04 -42.70
N THR A 123 -5.27 4.89 -41.80
CA THR A 123 -5.40 3.82 -40.82
C THR A 123 -6.85 3.30 -40.73
N THR A 124 -7.25 2.57 -39.70
CA THR A 124 -8.62 2.10 -39.50
C THR A 124 -9.40 3.01 -38.53
N TYR A 125 -10.74 2.94 -38.63
CA TYR A 125 -11.63 3.64 -37.64
C TYR A 125 -11.31 3.19 -36.22
N GLY A 126 -11.12 1.89 -35.97
CA GLY A 126 -10.77 1.36 -34.66
C GLY A 126 -9.47 1.94 -34.12
N ALA A 127 -8.40 1.96 -34.94
CA ALA A 127 -7.12 2.51 -34.54
C ALA A 127 -7.18 4.02 -34.23
N ILE A 128 -8.00 4.79 -34.97
CA ILE A 128 -8.21 6.22 -34.68
C ILE A 128 -8.96 6.38 -33.35
N SER A 129 -10.00 5.57 -33.13
CA SER A 129 -10.81 5.64 -31.91
C SER A 129 -10.00 5.26 -30.68
N ILE A 130 -9.21 4.20 -30.73
CA ILE A 130 -8.29 3.79 -29.64
C ILE A 130 -7.29 4.92 -29.35
N ARG A 131 -6.60 5.43 -30.35
CA ARG A 131 -5.61 6.50 -30.17
C ARG A 131 -6.22 7.76 -29.58
N ASN A 132 -7.42 8.14 -29.98
CA ASN A 132 -8.12 9.29 -29.40
C ASN A 132 -8.46 9.05 -27.93
N THR A 133 -8.88 7.84 -27.59
CA THR A 133 -9.19 7.47 -26.19
C THR A 133 -7.93 7.46 -25.33
N VAL A 134 -6.85 6.88 -25.82
CA VAL A 134 -5.54 6.85 -25.14
C VAL A 134 -5.04 8.28 -24.87
N ASN A 135 -5.14 9.18 -25.86
CA ASN A 135 -4.73 10.58 -25.71
C ASN A 135 -5.59 11.37 -24.69
N THR A 136 -6.81 10.93 -24.41
CA THR A 136 -7.72 11.58 -23.45
C THR A 136 -7.80 10.85 -22.12
N CYS A 137 -7.17 9.69 -21.98
CA CYS A 137 -7.16 8.91 -20.76
C CYS A 137 -6.40 9.67 -19.65
N ALA A 138 -7.07 9.92 -18.53
CA ALA A 138 -6.51 10.68 -17.42
C ALA A 138 -5.89 9.79 -16.33
N ALA A 139 -6.26 8.51 -16.29
CA ALA A 139 -5.79 7.55 -15.29
C ALA A 139 -5.85 6.14 -15.85
N VAL A 140 -4.95 5.27 -15.42
CA VAL A 140 -4.92 3.85 -15.76
C VAL A 140 -4.93 3.00 -14.48
N TYR A 141 -5.38 1.76 -14.59
CA TYR A 141 -5.28 0.80 -13.51
C TYR A 141 -3.81 0.44 -13.29
N VAL A 142 -3.37 0.65 -12.06
CA VAL A 142 -2.08 0.15 -11.57
C VAL A 142 -2.43 -0.75 -10.39
N PRO A 143 -2.06 -2.03 -10.41
CA PRO A 143 -2.24 -2.88 -9.24
C PRO A 143 -1.47 -2.24 -8.10
N VAL A 144 -2.17 -1.93 -7.01
CA VAL A 144 -1.57 -1.28 -5.85
C VAL A 144 -0.73 -2.31 -5.11
N ASN A 145 0.46 -2.56 -5.58
CA ASN A 145 1.53 -3.03 -4.72
C ASN A 145 2.07 -1.80 -4.00
N ALA A 146 1.82 -1.70 -2.70
CA ALA A 146 2.31 -0.59 -1.89
C ALA A 146 3.85 -0.45 -1.96
N GLN A 147 4.55 -1.51 -2.36
CA GLN A 147 5.99 -1.55 -2.57
C GLN A 147 6.40 -0.81 -3.86
N ASP A 148 5.63 -0.96 -4.94
CA ASP A 148 5.96 -0.35 -6.24
C ASP A 148 5.84 1.19 -6.22
N ILE A 149 4.92 1.73 -5.40
CA ILE A 149 4.76 3.18 -5.23
C ILE A 149 5.96 3.80 -4.49
N VAL A 150 6.55 3.05 -3.55
CA VAL A 150 7.73 3.50 -2.81
C VAL A 150 8.98 3.41 -3.68
N ASP A 151 9.09 2.36 -4.50
CA ASP A 151 10.28 2.13 -5.34
C ASP A 151 10.37 3.10 -6.53
N GLU A 152 9.26 3.53 -7.14
CA GLU A 152 9.29 4.49 -8.27
C GLU A 152 9.57 5.94 -7.86
N GLU A 153 9.10 6.40 -6.71
CA GLU A 153 9.39 7.78 -6.25
C GLU A 153 10.79 7.94 -5.67
N PHE A 154 11.42 6.86 -5.20
CA PHE A 154 12.71 6.91 -4.49
C PHE A 154 13.89 6.30 -5.26
N THR A 155 13.70 5.63 -6.40
CA THR A 155 14.80 5.10 -7.24
C THR A 155 15.66 6.18 -7.91
N ASN A 156 15.30 7.45 -7.83
CA ASN A 156 16.12 8.56 -8.30
C ASN A 156 17.11 9.10 -7.24
N LEU A 157 17.17 8.47 -6.08
CA LEU A 157 18.13 8.76 -5.03
C LEU A 157 19.18 7.65 -4.99
N ASP A 158 20.22 7.82 -5.83
CA ASP A 158 21.49 7.09 -5.82
C ASP A 158 21.42 5.55 -5.98
N PRO A 159 21.75 4.97 -7.16
CA PRO A 159 21.68 3.52 -7.42
C PRO A 159 22.74 2.68 -6.69
N GLU A 160 23.65 3.26 -5.92
CA GLU A 160 24.70 2.52 -5.23
C GLU A 160 24.43 2.19 -3.76
N SER A 161 23.33 2.64 -3.16
CA SER A 161 22.96 2.23 -1.80
C SER A 161 22.08 0.98 -1.77
N LYS A 162 22.51 -0.11 -2.36
CA LYS A 162 22.05 -1.43 -1.94
C LYS A 162 22.61 -1.69 -0.54
N SER A 163 21.90 -1.18 0.49
CA SER A 163 22.13 -1.68 1.84
C SER A 163 21.92 -3.20 1.81
N PRO A 164 22.79 -3.98 2.47
CA PRO A 164 22.60 -5.42 2.56
C PRO A 164 21.18 -5.65 3.08
N GLU A 165 20.42 -6.54 2.42
CA GLU A 165 19.11 -7.00 2.91
C GLU A 165 19.34 -7.52 4.33
N PHE A 166 19.06 -6.65 5.29
CA PHE A 166 18.98 -7.05 6.68
C PHE A 166 17.68 -7.83 6.81
N GLN A 167 17.75 -9.13 6.58
CA GLN A 167 16.70 -10.03 7.03
C GLN A 167 16.95 -10.25 8.52
N PRO A 168 16.19 -9.60 9.41
CA PRO A 168 16.29 -9.88 10.82
C PRO A 168 15.99 -11.35 11.02
N ASP A 169 16.77 -12.00 11.87
CA ASP A 169 16.51 -13.37 12.26
C ASP A 169 15.21 -13.42 13.06
N ILE A 170 14.09 -13.49 12.32
CA ILE A 170 12.72 -13.53 12.86
C ILE A 170 12.56 -14.64 13.91
N THR A 171 13.44 -15.66 13.83
CA THR A 171 13.40 -16.79 14.77
C THR A 171 13.73 -16.37 16.20
N LYS A 172 14.43 -15.26 16.40
CA LYS A 172 14.74 -14.71 17.74
C LYS A 172 13.55 -13.97 18.38
N LEU A 173 12.54 -13.61 17.57
CA LEU A 173 11.36 -12.89 18.04
C LEU A 173 10.22 -13.81 18.43
N THR A 174 10.28 -15.12 18.09
CA THR A 174 9.24 -16.09 18.44
C THR A 174 9.38 -16.53 19.89
N LEU A 175 8.27 -17.00 20.48
CA LEU A 175 8.34 -17.63 21.80
C LEU A 175 9.15 -18.93 21.76
N SER A 176 9.75 -19.30 22.89
CA SER A 176 10.46 -20.57 23.01
C SER A 176 9.47 -21.74 23.05
N LEU A 177 9.70 -22.80 22.24
CA LEU A 177 8.93 -24.03 22.30
C LEU A 177 9.12 -24.76 23.63
N ASP A 178 10.26 -24.62 24.28
CA ASP A 178 10.52 -25.22 25.59
C ASP A 178 9.63 -24.59 26.66
N GLU A 179 9.48 -23.26 26.66
CA GLU A 179 8.57 -22.53 27.55
C GLU A 179 7.10 -22.82 27.25
N MET A 180 6.74 -22.97 26.00
CA MET A 180 5.37 -23.31 25.58
C MET A 180 4.97 -24.75 25.96
N ALA A 181 5.95 -25.64 26.06
CA ALA A 181 5.75 -27.09 26.38
C ALA A 181 4.64 -27.75 25.54
N PRO A 182 4.72 -27.75 24.18
CA PRO A 182 3.62 -28.07 23.28
C PRO A 182 3.07 -29.54 23.44
N HIS A 183 3.83 -30.45 24.05
CA HIS A 183 3.44 -31.82 24.23
C HIS A 183 2.66 -32.07 25.55
N THR A 184 2.80 -31.21 26.56
CA THR A 184 2.16 -31.31 27.85
C THR A 184 1.13 -30.24 28.17
N ASN A 185 1.24 -29.06 27.50
CA ASN A 185 0.34 -27.96 27.78
C ASN A 185 -1.08 -28.22 27.25
N PRO A 186 -2.11 -28.24 28.12
CA PRO A 186 -3.50 -28.51 27.73
C PRO A 186 -4.05 -27.59 26.67
N ARG A 187 -3.52 -26.34 26.58
CA ARG A 187 -3.90 -25.35 25.56
C ARG A 187 -3.65 -25.84 24.14
N TYR A 188 -2.64 -26.68 23.95
CA TYR A 188 -2.24 -27.26 22.67
C TYR A 188 -2.65 -28.70 22.49
N GLY A 189 -3.31 -29.30 23.50
CA GLY A 189 -3.65 -30.73 23.51
C GLY A 189 -4.78 -31.12 22.58
N ARG A 190 -5.63 -30.20 22.14
CA ARG A 190 -6.72 -30.43 21.21
C ARG A 190 -6.22 -30.34 19.78
N ASP A 191 -6.53 -31.32 18.94
CA ASP A 191 -6.00 -31.45 17.56
C ASP A 191 -5.89 -30.14 16.78
N GLU A 192 -6.93 -29.76 16.03
CA GLU A 192 -6.88 -28.56 15.15
C GLU A 192 -6.89 -27.26 15.96
N ILE A 193 -7.76 -27.16 16.97
CA ILE A 193 -7.84 -25.98 17.86
C ILE A 193 -6.50 -25.77 18.58
N GLY A 194 -5.91 -26.85 19.10
CA GLY A 194 -4.61 -26.76 19.78
C GLY A 194 -3.49 -26.32 18.86
N MET A 195 -3.48 -26.74 17.60
CA MET A 195 -2.52 -26.30 16.60
C MET A 195 -2.71 -24.83 16.24
N GLY A 196 -3.96 -24.35 16.10
CA GLY A 196 -4.26 -22.94 15.89
C GLY A 196 -3.76 -22.06 17.04
N ASN A 197 -4.02 -22.48 18.28
CA ASN A 197 -3.49 -21.79 19.47
C ASN A 197 -1.96 -21.77 19.48
N MET A 198 -1.33 -22.90 19.14
CA MET A 198 0.13 -23.02 19.11
C MET A 198 0.77 -22.08 18.07
N PHE A 199 0.21 -22.03 16.87
CA PHE A 199 0.66 -21.07 15.84
C PHE A 199 0.53 -19.64 16.34
N ALA A 200 -0.63 -19.29 16.88
CA ALA A 200 -0.91 -17.93 17.33
C ALA A 200 0.01 -17.51 18.49
N ASP A 201 0.24 -18.40 19.46
CA ASP A 201 1.12 -18.11 20.60
C ASP A 201 2.58 -18.02 20.15
N PHE A 202 3.07 -18.98 19.34
CA PHE A 202 4.45 -19.01 18.88
C PHE A 202 4.85 -17.79 18.07
N PHE A 203 3.97 -17.38 17.14
CA PHE A 203 4.21 -16.23 16.27
C PHE A 203 3.55 -14.93 16.75
N LYS A 204 3.04 -14.90 17.98
CA LYS A 204 2.42 -13.71 18.56
C LYS A 204 3.22 -12.41 18.34
N PRO A 205 4.54 -12.39 18.45
CA PRO A 205 5.32 -11.16 18.26
C PRO A 205 5.41 -10.70 16.81
N ILE A 206 5.22 -11.58 15.82
CA ILE A 206 5.53 -11.28 14.41
C ILE A 206 4.38 -11.53 13.43
N ALA A 207 3.29 -12.18 13.85
CA ALA A 207 2.14 -12.41 13.00
C ALA A 207 0.83 -12.14 13.75
N ARG A 208 -0.03 -11.29 13.19
CA ARG A 208 -1.31 -10.87 13.76
C ARG A 208 -2.39 -10.84 12.69
N TYR A 209 -3.56 -11.36 13.04
CA TYR A 209 -4.71 -11.23 12.15
C TYR A 209 -5.46 -9.93 12.41
N ASN A 210 -5.66 -9.14 11.36
CA ASN A 210 -6.47 -7.93 11.44
C ASN A 210 -7.92 -8.29 11.08
N SER A 211 -8.81 -8.23 12.08
CA SER A 211 -10.22 -8.62 11.91
C SER A 211 -11.03 -7.62 11.08
N GLU A 212 -10.63 -6.34 11.04
CA GLU A 212 -11.33 -5.30 10.30
C GLU A 212 -11.07 -5.41 8.79
N ARG A 213 -9.83 -5.76 8.42
CA ARG A 213 -9.42 -5.93 7.02
C ARG A 213 -9.52 -7.38 6.53
N GLY A 214 -9.68 -8.34 7.43
CA GLY A 214 -9.76 -9.75 7.08
C GLY A 214 -8.43 -10.38 6.63
N ILE A 215 -7.29 -9.76 6.92
CA ILE A 215 -5.96 -10.16 6.45
C ILE A 215 -4.96 -10.31 7.60
N TRP A 216 -3.91 -11.10 7.38
CA TRP A 216 -2.77 -11.17 8.28
C TRP A 216 -1.86 -9.96 8.09
N TYR A 217 -1.23 -9.55 9.18
CA TYR A 217 -0.09 -8.65 9.21
C TYR A 217 1.11 -9.39 9.74
N VAL A 218 2.22 -9.28 9.06
CA VAL A 218 3.47 -9.93 9.42
C VAL A 218 4.56 -8.87 9.59
N TYR A 219 5.28 -8.97 10.70
CA TYR A 219 6.43 -8.10 11.00
C TYR A 219 7.65 -8.59 10.22
N ASP A 220 8.30 -7.70 9.48
CA ASP A 220 9.45 -8.01 8.64
C ASP A 220 10.80 -7.72 9.33
N GLY A 221 10.75 -7.27 10.57
CA GLY A 221 11.91 -6.82 11.34
C GLY A 221 12.02 -5.31 11.48
N LYS A 222 11.25 -4.55 10.71
CA LYS A 222 11.18 -3.08 10.77
C LYS A 222 9.74 -2.57 10.90
N VAL A 223 8.82 -3.18 10.14
CA VAL A 223 7.42 -2.76 10.07
C VAL A 223 6.47 -3.96 9.99
N TRP A 224 5.21 -3.70 10.32
CA TRP A 224 4.11 -4.63 10.10
C TRP A 224 3.52 -4.43 8.71
N GLN A 225 3.61 -5.46 7.87
CA GLN A 225 3.11 -5.44 6.50
C GLN A 225 1.88 -6.33 6.33
N PRO A 226 0.89 -5.93 5.52
CA PRO A 226 -0.23 -6.78 5.16
C PRO A 226 0.25 -7.99 4.34
N ASP A 227 -0.28 -9.15 4.64
CA ASP A 227 -0.06 -10.40 3.90
C ASP A 227 -1.36 -10.76 3.17
N THR A 228 -1.61 -10.10 2.03
CA THR A 228 -2.88 -10.16 1.30
C THR A 228 -3.21 -11.56 0.78
N GLU A 229 -2.21 -12.32 0.36
CA GLU A 229 -2.38 -13.67 -0.17
C GLU A 229 -2.09 -14.78 0.87
N ASN A 230 -1.81 -14.40 2.10
CA ASN A 230 -1.40 -15.29 3.19
C ASN A 230 -0.12 -16.09 2.89
N LEU A 231 0.75 -15.60 2.00
CA LEU A 231 1.97 -16.30 1.60
C LEU A 231 2.98 -16.35 2.75
N LYS A 232 3.19 -15.21 3.43
CA LYS A 232 4.13 -15.13 4.56
C LYS A 232 3.69 -16.02 5.73
N VAL A 233 2.41 -15.99 6.11
CA VAL A 233 1.91 -16.85 7.18
C VAL A 233 1.89 -18.34 6.80
N ALA A 234 1.73 -18.66 5.50
CA ALA A 234 1.85 -20.05 5.04
C ALA A 234 3.29 -20.57 5.19
N GLU A 235 4.31 -19.74 4.94
CA GLU A 235 5.71 -20.09 5.20
C GLU A 235 5.99 -20.21 6.71
N LEU A 236 5.43 -19.31 7.54
CA LEU A 236 5.52 -19.44 8.99
C LEU A 236 4.88 -20.75 9.49
N ALA A 237 3.78 -21.18 8.88
CA ALA A 237 3.15 -22.46 9.22
C ALA A 237 4.04 -23.68 8.88
N LYS A 238 4.79 -23.63 7.79
CA LYS A 238 5.79 -24.65 7.45
C LYS A 238 6.95 -24.63 8.45
N LEU A 239 7.47 -23.43 8.74
CA LEU A 239 8.54 -23.26 9.73
C LEU A 239 8.14 -23.80 11.11
N LEU A 240 6.89 -23.57 11.56
CA LEU A 240 6.42 -24.16 12.81
C LEU A 240 6.43 -25.68 12.75
N ALA A 241 5.95 -26.29 11.66
CA ALA A 241 5.95 -27.73 11.50
C ALA A 241 7.36 -28.32 11.64
N ASP A 242 8.35 -27.70 11.01
CA ASP A 242 9.75 -28.12 11.07
C ASP A 242 10.33 -27.96 12.49
N LYS A 243 10.07 -26.82 13.15
CA LYS A 243 10.51 -26.59 14.53
C LYS A 243 9.87 -27.60 15.51
N LEU A 244 8.60 -27.95 15.32
CA LEU A 244 7.92 -28.94 16.15
C LEU A 244 8.50 -30.35 15.95
N TYR A 245 8.95 -30.70 14.75
CA TYR A 245 9.67 -31.95 14.53
C TYR A 245 10.99 -32.00 15.31
N VAL A 246 11.76 -30.92 15.25
CA VAL A 246 13.02 -30.82 16.01
C VAL A 246 12.71 -30.88 17.52
N PHE A 247 11.69 -30.15 17.98
CA PHE A 247 11.27 -30.19 19.37
C PHE A 247 10.83 -31.61 19.82
N ALA A 248 10.22 -32.38 18.94
CA ALA A 248 9.80 -33.77 19.26
C ALA A 248 10.99 -34.64 19.71
N LEU A 249 12.20 -34.36 19.24
CA LEU A 249 13.42 -35.08 19.60
C LEU A 249 13.85 -34.80 21.06
N THR A 250 13.40 -33.73 21.67
CA THR A 250 13.68 -33.42 23.09
C THR A 250 12.76 -34.15 24.05
N ILE A 251 11.65 -34.76 23.58
CA ILE A 251 10.69 -35.51 24.41
C ILE A 251 11.33 -36.85 24.76
N THR A 252 11.58 -37.08 26.05
CA THR A 252 12.27 -38.28 26.56
C THR A 252 11.37 -39.51 26.61
N GLU A 253 10.07 -39.32 26.93
CA GLU A 253 9.11 -40.41 27.00
C GLU A 253 8.70 -40.85 25.60
N GLU A 254 8.94 -42.14 25.27
CA GLU A 254 8.82 -42.64 23.90
C GLU A 254 7.38 -42.60 23.36
N ASP A 255 6.40 -42.94 24.17
CA ASP A 255 5.00 -42.96 23.75
C ASP A 255 4.45 -41.51 23.57
N ALA A 256 4.85 -40.60 24.44
CA ALA A 256 4.52 -39.17 24.27
C ALA A 256 5.15 -38.60 23.01
N ARG A 257 6.41 -38.94 22.75
CA ARG A 257 7.12 -38.52 21.52
C ARG A 257 6.43 -39.05 20.26
N LYS A 258 6.05 -40.34 20.23
CA LYS A 258 5.32 -40.93 19.10
C LYS A 258 4.00 -40.20 18.85
N ARG A 259 3.15 -40.06 19.90
CA ARG A 259 1.89 -39.32 19.80
C ARG A 259 2.07 -37.89 19.30
N PHE A 260 3.11 -37.21 19.78
CA PHE A 260 3.41 -35.83 19.35
C PHE A 260 3.85 -35.78 17.88
N ILE A 261 4.73 -36.70 17.46
CA ILE A 261 5.17 -36.80 16.06
C ILE A 261 4.00 -37.07 15.12
N ASP A 262 3.10 -38.00 15.47
CA ASP A 262 1.92 -38.34 14.67
C ASP A 262 1.01 -37.11 14.47
N ARG A 263 0.87 -36.30 15.51
CA ARG A 263 0.12 -35.04 15.43
C ARG A 263 0.80 -34.02 14.55
N VAL A 264 2.10 -33.79 14.74
CA VAL A 264 2.90 -32.81 13.93
C VAL A 264 2.96 -33.22 12.46
N ARG A 265 3.02 -34.55 12.20
CA ARG A 265 3.02 -35.09 10.84
C ARG A 265 1.83 -34.67 10.00
N LYS A 266 0.66 -34.40 10.60
CA LYS A 266 -0.51 -33.88 9.90
C LYS A 266 -0.23 -32.52 9.27
N LEU A 267 0.65 -31.68 9.87
CA LEU A 267 1.02 -30.36 9.34
C LEU A 267 1.83 -30.43 8.04
N GLN A 268 2.33 -31.61 7.63
CA GLN A 268 2.91 -31.79 6.29
C GLN A 268 1.85 -31.64 5.19
N LEU A 269 0.59 -31.88 5.51
CA LEU A 269 -0.53 -31.73 4.57
C LEU A 269 -1.03 -30.29 4.58
N ARG A 270 -1.16 -29.69 3.40
CA ARG A 270 -1.63 -28.30 3.21
C ARG A 270 -2.97 -28.04 3.94
N LYS A 271 -3.92 -28.96 3.84
CA LYS A 271 -5.24 -28.84 4.47
C LYS A 271 -5.15 -28.55 5.99
N HIS A 272 -4.28 -29.26 6.72
CA HIS A 272 -4.15 -29.07 8.15
C HIS A 272 -3.44 -27.76 8.51
N ARG A 273 -2.49 -27.30 7.70
CA ARG A 273 -1.90 -25.96 7.88
C ARG A 273 -2.93 -24.84 7.63
N GLU A 274 -3.76 -24.98 6.60
CA GLU A 274 -4.84 -24.00 6.34
C GLU A 274 -5.86 -23.96 7.48
N THR A 275 -6.26 -25.13 8.01
CA THR A 275 -7.15 -25.21 9.18
C THR A 275 -6.51 -24.56 10.40
N MET A 276 -5.25 -24.87 10.70
CA MET A 276 -4.49 -24.25 11.77
C MET A 276 -4.46 -22.71 11.65
N LEU A 277 -4.20 -22.18 10.45
CA LEU A 277 -4.20 -20.75 10.22
C LEU A 277 -5.60 -20.12 10.38
N LYS A 278 -6.67 -20.83 9.98
CA LYS A 278 -8.05 -20.36 10.19
C LYS A 278 -8.38 -20.25 11.68
N ASP A 279 -8.03 -21.25 12.47
CA ASP A 279 -8.28 -21.24 13.90
C ASP A 279 -7.43 -20.19 14.62
N ALA A 280 -6.19 -19.99 14.20
CA ALA A 280 -5.29 -19.01 14.76
C ALA A 280 -5.79 -17.55 14.63
N LYS A 281 -6.63 -17.24 13.61
CA LYS A 281 -7.18 -15.89 13.39
C LYS A 281 -7.94 -15.32 14.59
N SER A 282 -8.62 -16.17 15.32
CA SER A 282 -9.47 -15.78 16.45
C SER A 282 -8.72 -15.62 17.77
N VAL A 283 -7.47 -16.07 17.86
CA VAL A 283 -6.74 -16.13 19.14
C VAL A 283 -6.26 -14.75 19.60
N PHE A 284 -5.62 -13.98 18.71
CA PHE A 284 -5.11 -12.64 19.01
C PHE A 284 -5.41 -11.66 17.88
N PRO A 285 -6.68 -11.40 17.56
CA PRO A 285 -7.01 -10.44 16.52
C PRO A 285 -6.62 -9.02 16.96
N LEU A 286 -6.10 -8.23 16.01
CA LEU A 286 -5.81 -6.82 16.22
C LEU A 286 -6.67 -5.95 15.30
N SER A 287 -7.14 -4.81 15.82
CA SER A 287 -7.78 -3.79 15.00
C SER A 287 -6.76 -2.82 14.42
N MET A 288 -7.13 -2.09 13.36
CA MET A 288 -6.27 -1.07 12.77
C MET A 288 -5.84 0.02 13.76
N LYS A 289 -6.62 0.26 14.80
CA LYS A 289 -6.33 1.27 15.84
C LYS A 289 -5.08 0.97 16.67
N HIS A 290 -4.55 -0.24 16.59
CA HIS A 290 -3.32 -0.61 17.32
C HIS A 290 -2.06 -0.26 16.52
N TYR A 291 -2.19 -0.17 15.19
CA TYR A 291 -1.07 0.18 14.33
C TYR A 291 -0.84 1.70 14.29
N ASP A 292 0.41 2.11 14.19
CA ASP A 292 0.85 3.51 14.12
C ASP A 292 0.24 4.40 15.22
N ARG A 293 -0.02 3.83 16.40
CA ARG A 293 -0.70 4.51 17.50
C ARG A 293 0.18 5.58 18.15
N ASP A 294 1.45 5.29 18.28
CA ASP A 294 2.40 6.26 18.86
C ASP A 294 2.90 7.21 17.77
N ILE A 295 2.27 8.37 17.73
CA ILE A 295 2.49 9.43 16.73
C ILE A 295 3.86 10.12 16.84
N TYR A 296 4.66 9.81 17.85
CA TYR A 296 5.99 10.38 18.06
C TYR A 296 7.12 9.40 17.74
N LEU A 297 6.80 8.17 17.33
CA LEU A 297 7.81 7.22 16.88
C LEU A 297 8.08 7.45 15.39
N PHE A 298 9.30 7.87 15.08
CA PHE A 298 9.77 8.03 13.72
C PHE A 298 10.67 6.85 13.33
N ASN A 299 10.19 6.04 12.38
CA ASN A 299 10.86 4.80 11.99
C ASN A 299 11.83 5.06 10.84
N CYS A 300 13.11 4.79 11.05
CA CYS A 300 14.20 4.91 10.09
C CYS A 300 14.63 3.53 9.59
N GLN A 301 15.51 3.45 8.59
CA GLN A 301 16.00 2.18 8.06
C GLN A 301 16.82 1.36 9.08
N ASN A 302 17.49 2.03 9.99
CA ASN A 302 18.40 1.42 10.97
C ASN A 302 17.86 1.41 12.41
N GLY A 303 16.61 1.84 12.64
CA GLY A 303 16.00 1.85 13.98
C GLY A 303 14.86 2.85 14.09
N THR A 304 14.31 2.96 15.29
CA THR A 304 13.19 3.85 15.62
C THR A 304 13.66 4.98 16.53
N LEU A 305 13.35 6.22 16.15
CA LEU A 305 13.61 7.43 16.94
C LEU A 305 12.33 7.86 17.68
N ASP A 306 12.39 7.99 18.99
CA ASP A 306 11.32 8.63 19.77
C ASP A 306 11.54 10.16 19.74
N LEU A 307 10.66 10.88 19.04
CA LEU A 307 10.74 12.34 18.85
C LEU A 307 10.52 13.14 20.16
N ARG A 308 10.01 12.51 21.21
CA ARG A 308 9.82 13.17 22.54
C ARG A 308 11.12 13.21 23.33
N THR A 309 11.85 12.10 23.30
CA THR A 309 13.07 11.91 24.09
C THR A 309 14.35 12.03 23.27
N MET A 310 14.22 11.99 21.94
CA MET A 310 15.33 11.86 20.98
C MET A 310 16.17 10.60 21.19
N GLU A 311 15.59 9.57 21.83
CA GLU A 311 16.21 8.27 22.01
C GLU A 311 16.07 7.47 20.71
N PHE A 312 17.19 7.00 20.18
CA PHE A 312 17.25 6.10 19.02
C PHE A 312 17.50 4.68 19.49
N ARG A 313 16.70 3.74 19.01
CA ARG A 313 16.77 2.34 19.43
C ARG A 313 16.48 1.38 18.27
N GLU A 314 16.75 0.11 18.47
CA GLU A 314 16.38 -0.95 17.54
C GLU A 314 14.87 -1.02 17.30
N HIS A 315 14.48 -1.52 16.13
CA HIS A 315 13.09 -1.79 15.80
C HIS A 315 12.46 -2.79 16.76
N ARG A 316 11.20 -2.58 17.09
CA ARG A 316 10.44 -3.49 17.98
C ARG A 316 9.08 -3.81 17.38
N PRO A 317 8.67 -5.09 17.36
CA PRO A 317 7.34 -5.45 16.87
C PRO A 317 6.21 -4.85 17.72
N ASP A 318 6.44 -4.62 19.01
CA ASP A 318 5.45 -4.04 19.93
C ASP A 318 5.14 -2.56 19.67
N ASP A 319 5.92 -1.89 18.84
CA ASP A 319 5.62 -0.53 18.38
C ASP A 319 4.47 -0.50 17.36
N TYR A 320 4.17 -1.62 16.74
CA TYR A 320 3.13 -1.79 15.71
C TYR A 320 3.21 -0.76 14.58
N LEU A 321 4.43 -0.36 14.19
CA LEU A 321 4.65 0.59 13.09
C LEU A 321 4.42 -0.11 11.74
N THR A 322 3.73 0.57 10.83
CA THR A 322 3.47 0.08 9.47
C THR A 322 4.25 0.84 8.40
N LYS A 323 4.97 1.88 8.81
CA LYS A 323 5.71 2.77 7.91
C LYS A 323 7.17 2.88 8.35
N VAL A 324 8.04 3.00 7.35
CA VAL A 324 9.47 3.25 7.56
C VAL A 324 9.92 4.35 6.59
N SER A 325 10.66 5.32 7.10
CA SER A 325 11.31 6.33 6.27
C SER A 325 12.54 5.71 5.58
N PRO A 326 12.86 6.07 4.34
CA PRO A 326 14.05 5.60 3.64
C PRO A 326 15.36 6.13 4.27
N VAL A 327 15.27 6.99 5.28
CA VAL A 327 16.42 7.64 5.93
C VAL A 327 17.12 6.69 6.89
N ILE A 328 18.45 6.70 6.86
CA ILE A 328 19.31 6.15 7.90
C ILE A 328 19.58 7.25 8.93
N TYR A 329 19.19 7.04 10.17
CA TYR A 329 19.46 8.00 11.25
C TYR A 329 20.94 7.98 11.64
N ASP A 330 21.57 9.13 11.59
CA ASP A 330 22.92 9.38 12.09
C ASP A 330 22.90 10.59 13.03
N PRO A 331 23.12 10.41 14.33
CA PRO A 331 23.11 11.52 15.31
C PRO A 331 24.26 12.54 15.08
N LYS A 332 25.26 12.20 14.25
CA LYS A 332 26.38 13.06 13.91
C LYS A 332 26.23 13.74 12.55
N ALA A 333 25.15 13.43 11.82
CA ALA A 333 24.91 14.01 10.51
C ALA A 333 24.84 15.54 10.60
N ASP A 334 25.58 16.22 9.74
CA ASP A 334 25.51 17.66 9.53
C ASP A 334 24.89 17.98 8.17
N CYS A 335 24.12 19.05 8.10
CA CYS A 335 23.42 19.47 6.89
C CYS A 335 23.71 20.93 6.51
N PRO A 336 24.99 21.29 6.23
CA PRO A 336 25.37 22.68 5.96
C PRO A 336 24.64 23.24 4.74
N ARG A 337 24.47 22.44 3.68
CA ARG A 337 23.72 22.88 2.48
C ARG A 337 22.26 23.21 2.80
N TRP A 338 21.61 22.42 3.62
CA TRP A 338 20.23 22.66 4.05
C TRP A 338 20.13 24.00 4.82
N ARG A 339 21.04 24.26 5.75
CA ARG A 339 21.05 25.51 6.51
C ARG A 339 21.26 26.72 5.60
N THR A 340 22.20 26.63 4.66
CA THR A 340 22.43 27.67 3.66
C THR A 340 21.18 27.90 2.82
N PHE A 341 20.57 26.84 2.29
CA PHE A 341 19.34 26.90 1.52
C PHE A 341 18.21 27.61 2.28
N ILE A 342 17.96 27.22 3.53
CA ILE A 342 16.91 27.85 4.36
C ILE A 342 17.21 29.35 4.57
N THR A 343 18.48 29.71 4.80
CA THR A 343 18.88 31.12 4.95
C THR A 343 18.65 31.90 3.67
N GLU A 344 18.97 31.32 2.50
CA GLU A 344 18.80 31.94 1.19
C GLU A 344 17.31 32.20 0.90
N ILE A 345 16.43 31.16 1.03
CA ILE A 345 15.00 31.30 0.72
C ILE A 345 14.26 32.21 1.71
N MET A 346 14.74 32.32 2.95
CA MET A 346 14.21 33.23 3.95
C MET A 346 14.88 34.61 3.94
N GLN A 347 15.72 34.87 2.93
CA GLN A 347 16.40 36.17 2.75
C GLN A 347 17.17 36.65 4.00
N GLY A 348 17.73 35.72 4.75
CA GLY A 348 18.43 35.97 6.02
C GLY A 348 17.51 36.22 7.23
N ASP A 349 16.19 36.17 7.09
CA ASP A 349 15.26 36.33 8.21
C ASP A 349 15.29 35.09 9.11
N LYS A 350 15.96 35.22 10.23
CA LYS A 350 16.12 34.16 11.20
C LYS A 350 14.80 33.72 11.83
N ALA A 351 13.88 34.64 12.10
CA ALA A 351 12.60 34.30 12.73
C ALA A 351 11.74 33.43 11.82
N ARG A 352 11.73 33.72 10.51
CA ARG A 352 11.06 32.90 9.51
C ARG A 352 11.74 31.54 9.33
N ALA A 353 13.07 31.49 9.33
CA ALA A 353 13.82 30.25 9.28
C ALA A 353 13.53 29.35 10.49
N ASP A 354 13.54 29.90 11.70
CA ASP A 354 13.21 29.17 12.93
C ASP A 354 11.73 28.68 12.93
N TYR A 355 10.81 29.47 12.37
CA TYR A 355 9.42 29.07 12.23
C TYR A 355 9.27 27.89 11.25
N LEU A 356 9.92 27.98 10.08
CA LEU A 356 9.89 26.89 9.08
C LEU A 356 10.47 25.60 9.67
N GLN A 357 11.56 25.70 10.42
CA GLN A 357 12.16 24.54 11.10
C GLN A 357 11.16 23.87 12.06
N LYS A 358 10.43 24.68 12.86
CA LYS A 358 9.38 24.16 13.76
C LYS A 358 8.22 23.51 12.99
N ALA A 359 7.79 24.11 11.88
CA ALA A 359 6.73 23.58 11.01
C ALA A 359 7.12 22.23 10.42
N ILE A 360 8.35 22.09 9.91
CA ILE A 360 8.90 20.84 9.41
C ILE A 360 9.05 19.81 10.54
N GLY A 361 9.54 20.23 11.71
CA GLY A 361 9.63 19.36 12.88
C GLY A 361 8.24 18.83 13.32
N TYR A 362 7.21 19.67 13.26
CA TYR A 362 5.84 19.23 13.51
C TYR A 362 5.37 18.21 12.48
N ALA A 363 5.72 18.39 11.20
CA ALA A 363 5.36 17.47 10.13
C ALA A 363 6.03 16.09 10.23
N LEU A 364 7.12 15.95 11.02
CA LEU A 364 7.72 14.64 11.32
C LEU A 364 6.89 13.80 12.28
N THR A 365 5.99 14.45 13.06
CA THR A 365 5.10 13.77 13.97
C THR A 365 3.81 13.35 13.28
N GLY A 366 3.10 12.36 13.83
CA GLY A 366 1.72 12.04 13.41
C GLY A 366 0.66 12.92 14.09
N ASP A 367 1.06 14.04 14.73
CA ASP A 367 0.16 14.91 15.48
C ASP A 367 -0.66 15.81 14.53
N THR A 368 -1.97 15.67 14.57
CA THR A 368 -2.91 16.44 13.74
C THR A 368 -3.69 17.50 14.55
N ARG A 369 -3.38 17.71 15.82
CA ARG A 369 -4.16 18.60 16.70
C ARG A 369 -4.21 20.05 16.23
N MET A 370 -3.22 20.51 15.49
CA MET A 370 -3.19 21.90 14.99
C MET A 370 -4.13 22.11 13.80
N GLU A 371 -4.60 21.05 13.13
CA GLU A 371 -5.52 21.11 11.99
C GLU A 371 -5.16 22.24 11.00
N CYS A 372 -3.85 22.38 10.68
CA CYS A 372 -3.34 23.48 9.87
C CYS A 372 -2.87 22.99 8.50
N LEU A 373 -2.97 23.88 7.53
CA LEU A 373 -2.39 23.74 6.20
C LEU A 373 -1.29 24.79 6.03
N PHE A 374 -0.08 24.35 5.68
CA PHE A 374 1.03 25.23 5.37
C PHE A 374 1.04 25.49 3.85
N ILE A 375 0.95 26.76 3.46
CA ILE A 375 1.09 27.19 2.06
C ILE A 375 2.41 27.95 1.95
N LEU A 376 3.35 27.37 1.20
CA LEU A 376 4.61 28.03 0.86
C LEU A 376 4.43 28.76 -0.49
N TYR A 377 4.69 30.05 -0.52
CA TYR A 377 4.64 30.82 -1.74
C TYR A 377 5.90 31.68 -1.86
N GLY A 378 6.32 31.96 -3.08
CA GLY A 378 7.45 32.82 -3.40
C GLY A 378 7.05 33.96 -4.31
N PRO A 379 7.93 34.93 -4.52
CA PRO A 379 7.73 36.00 -5.47
C PRO A 379 7.63 35.50 -6.90
#